data_73fc59f46d7fcb7881a05bcfd0847098
#
_entry.id   73fc59f46d7fcb7881a05bcfd0847098
#
_cell.length_a   1.000
_cell.length_b   1.000
_cell.length_c   1.000
_cell.angle_alpha   90.00
_cell.angle_beta   90.00
_cell.angle_gamma   90.00
#
_symmetry.space_group_name_H-M   'P 1'
#
loop_
_entity.id
_entity.type
_entity.pdbx_description
1 polymer ?
#
loop_
_entity_poly.entity_id
_entity_poly.type
_entity_poly.pdbx_seq_one_letter_code
_entity_poly.pdbx_strand_id
1 'polypeptide(L)'
;MKFLLKPVLALALLAMMATGAKAQDTLRISLKEAIQIALSENPTIKVADQEIQLKKEANREVLYGLLPEANLVGSYTHTIKKQTFAMMDTIMQVGTTNNVSGGLSLSLPVFAPALYKSIKLTKTDVKLAVEKARASRLDMVNQVTKAFYQLLLAQD
;
A
#
# COMPACT_ATOMS: atom_id res chain seq x y z
N MET A 1 -39.06 2.98 -54.43
CA MET A 1 -37.69 2.88 -53.86
C MET A 1 -37.60 2.53 -52.37
N LYS A 2 -38.71 2.38 -51.62
CA LYS A 2 -38.68 2.04 -50.16
C LYS A 2 -38.71 0.54 -49.86
N PHE A 3 -38.94 -0.35 -50.83
CA PHE A 3 -39.09 -1.80 -50.63
C PHE A 3 -37.76 -2.58 -50.65
N LEU A 4 -36.71 -2.05 -51.29
CA LEU A 4 -35.39 -2.69 -51.39
C LEU A 4 -34.45 -2.34 -50.22
N LEU A 5 -34.78 -1.31 -49.42
CA LEU A 5 -33.93 -0.87 -48.29
C LEU A 5 -33.98 -1.81 -47.08
N LYS A 6 -35.12 -2.47 -46.86
CA LYS A 6 -35.32 -3.40 -45.74
C LYS A 6 -34.47 -4.66 -45.82
N PRO A 7 -34.39 -5.40 -46.97
CA PRO A 7 -33.55 -6.58 -47.06
C PRO A 7 -32.05 -6.24 -47.06
N VAL A 8 -31.63 -5.08 -47.55
CA VAL A 8 -30.23 -4.64 -47.53
C VAL A 8 -29.79 -4.31 -46.10
N LEU A 9 -30.66 -3.68 -45.28
CA LEU A 9 -30.39 -3.38 -43.89
C LEU A 9 -30.31 -4.66 -43.05
N ALA A 10 -31.17 -5.64 -43.32
CA ALA A 10 -31.15 -6.95 -42.64
C ALA A 10 -29.88 -7.74 -42.97
N LEU A 11 -29.42 -7.70 -44.23
CA LEU A 11 -28.17 -8.38 -44.66
C LEU A 11 -26.93 -7.72 -44.04
N ALA A 12 -26.92 -6.39 -43.90
CA ALA A 12 -25.84 -5.64 -43.25
C ALA A 12 -25.77 -5.93 -41.74
N LEU A 13 -26.91 -6.08 -41.06
CA LEU A 13 -26.95 -6.48 -39.64
C LEU A 13 -26.43 -7.91 -39.42
N LEU A 14 -26.77 -8.86 -40.34
CA LEU A 14 -26.29 -10.25 -40.26
C LEU A 14 -24.76 -10.33 -40.48
N ALA A 15 -24.22 -9.51 -41.40
CA ALA A 15 -22.79 -9.43 -41.63
C ALA A 15 -21.99 -8.86 -40.46
N MET A 16 -22.57 -7.95 -39.68
CA MET A 16 -21.94 -7.41 -38.44
C MET A 16 -21.88 -8.42 -37.33
N MET A 17 -22.78 -9.41 -37.28
CA MET A 17 -22.74 -10.48 -36.24
C MET A 17 -21.71 -11.57 -36.52
N ALA A 18 -21.22 -11.70 -37.76
CA ALA A 18 -20.27 -12.73 -38.17
C ALA A 18 -18.80 -12.44 -37.79
N THR A 19 -18.46 -11.24 -37.33
CA THR A 19 -17.07 -10.85 -37.05
C THR A 19 -16.59 -11.10 -35.62
N GLY A 20 -17.39 -11.75 -34.77
CA GLY A 20 -17.13 -11.90 -33.32
C GLY A 20 -16.53 -13.21 -32.84
N ALA A 21 -16.43 -14.24 -33.67
CA ALA A 21 -15.88 -15.54 -33.25
C ALA A 21 -14.35 -15.57 -33.40
N LYS A 22 -13.63 -14.91 -32.49
CA LYS A 22 -12.22 -15.25 -32.26
C LYS A 22 -12.21 -16.64 -31.62
N ALA A 23 -11.72 -17.65 -32.35
CA ALA A 23 -11.42 -18.96 -31.77
C ALA A 23 -10.50 -18.74 -30.57
N GLN A 24 -10.92 -19.21 -29.39
CA GLN A 24 -10.05 -19.21 -28.20
C GLN A 24 -8.83 -20.06 -28.55
N ASP A 25 -7.68 -19.40 -28.52
CA ASP A 25 -6.40 -20.09 -28.70
C ASP A 25 -6.23 -21.06 -27.51
N THR A 26 -6.23 -22.36 -27.78
CA THR A 26 -6.10 -23.39 -26.73
C THR A 26 -4.66 -23.39 -26.25
N LEU A 27 -4.42 -22.73 -25.12
CA LEU A 27 -3.11 -22.70 -24.49
C LEU A 27 -2.81 -24.08 -23.88
N ARG A 28 -1.86 -24.81 -24.47
CA ARG A 28 -1.35 -26.07 -23.89
C ARG A 28 -0.15 -25.76 -23.00
N ILE A 29 -0.34 -25.83 -21.70
CA ILE A 29 0.73 -25.57 -20.71
C ILE A 29 1.04 -26.85 -19.94
N SER A 30 2.32 -27.08 -19.67
CA SER A 30 2.76 -28.14 -18.77
C SER A 30 2.58 -27.71 -17.30
N LEU A 31 2.51 -28.68 -16.37
CA LEU A 31 2.46 -28.39 -14.93
C LEU A 31 3.59 -27.46 -14.49
N LYS A 32 4.80 -27.66 -15.02
CA LYS A 32 5.97 -26.83 -14.70
C LYS A 32 5.76 -25.38 -15.13
N GLU A 33 5.26 -25.15 -16.34
CA GLU A 33 4.95 -23.82 -16.85
C GLU A 33 3.84 -23.14 -16.06
N ALA A 34 2.77 -23.89 -15.73
CA ALA A 34 1.67 -23.39 -14.90
C ALA A 34 2.17 -22.90 -13.53
N ILE A 35 3.03 -23.68 -12.87
CA ILE A 35 3.67 -23.29 -11.60
C ILE A 35 4.55 -22.05 -11.78
N GLN A 36 5.35 -21.99 -12.84
CA GLN A 36 6.24 -20.87 -13.09
C GLN A 36 5.46 -19.57 -13.32
N ILE A 37 4.40 -19.61 -14.13
CA ILE A 37 3.50 -18.47 -14.36
C ILE A 37 2.84 -18.04 -13.04
N ALA A 38 2.33 -18.99 -12.26
CA ALA A 38 1.70 -18.69 -10.98
C ALA A 38 2.66 -18.02 -9.99
N LEU A 39 3.92 -18.45 -9.92
CA LEU A 39 4.91 -17.86 -9.02
C LEU A 39 5.40 -16.48 -9.49
N SER A 40 5.40 -16.19 -10.80
CA SER A 40 5.85 -14.90 -11.34
C SER A 40 4.73 -13.87 -11.42
N GLU A 41 3.52 -14.28 -11.78
CA GLU A 41 2.43 -13.36 -12.10
C GLU A 41 1.37 -13.22 -11.02
N ASN A 42 1.28 -14.17 -10.09
CA ASN A 42 0.22 -14.17 -9.09
C ASN A 42 0.33 -12.96 -8.15
N PRO A 43 -0.75 -12.17 -7.99
CA PRO A 43 -0.77 -11.01 -7.10
C PRO A 43 -0.43 -11.35 -5.65
N THR A 44 -0.83 -12.51 -5.14
CA THR A 44 -0.56 -12.94 -3.76
C THR A 44 0.95 -13.06 -3.50
N ILE A 45 1.71 -13.59 -4.47
CA ILE A 45 3.17 -13.70 -4.37
C ILE A 45 3.80 -12.31 -4.43
N LYS A 46 3.34 -11.44 -5.36
CA LYS A 46 3.82 -10.06 -5.47
C LYS A 46 3.55 -9.27 -4.17
N VAL A 47 2.39 -9.44 -3.54
CA VAL A 47 2.07 -8.83 -2.24
C VAL A 47 2.98 -9.35 -1.14
N ALA A 48 3.23 -10.65 -1.06
CA ALA A 48 4.13 -11.22 -0.06
C ALA A 48 5.56 -10.69 -0.20
N ASP A 49 6.05 -10.47 -1.43
CA ASP A 49 7.36 -9.87 -1.67
C ASP A 49 7.40 -8.37 -1.29
N GLN A 50 6.32 -7.62 -1.53
CA GLN A 50 6.20 -6.23 -1.09
C GLN A 50 6.12 -6.12 0.43
N GLU A 51 5.49 -7.08 1.12
CA GLU A 51 5.45 -7.11 2.59
C GLU A 51 6.85 -7.25 3.20
N ILE A 52 7.74 -8.03 2.58
CA ILE A 52 9.15 -8.10 2.99
C ILE A 52 9.81 -6.72 2.90
N GLN A 53 9.58 -5.98 1.81
CA GLN A 53 10.15 -4.63 1.66
C GLN A 53 9.56 -3.67 2.70
N LEU A 54 8.25 -3.71 2.93
CA LEU A 54 7.60 -2.91 3.96
C LEU A 54 8.23 -3.12 5.33
N LYS A 55 8.48 -4.38 5.72
CA LYS A 55 9.13 -4.71 7.01
C LYS A 55 10.59 -4.25 7.06
N LYS A 56 11.31 -4.29 5.93
CA LYS A 56 12.67 -3.75 5.86
C LYS A 56 12.69 -2.23 6.05
N GLU A 57 11.77 -1.50 5.42
CA GLU A 57 11.68 -0.05 5.60
C GLU A 57 11.24 0.32 7.01
N ALA A 58 10.29 -0.41 7.61
CA ALA A 58 9.92 -0.25 9.02
C ALA A 58 11.12 -0.48 9.97
N ASN A 59 12.01 -1.43 9.67
CA ASN A 59 13.24 -1.60 10.44
C ASN A 59 14.21 -0.41 10.26
N ARG A 60 14.29 0.18 9.06
CA ARG A 60 15.08 1.38 8.81
C ARG A 60 14.52 2.60 9.54
N GLU A 61 13.20 2.76 9.55
CA GLU A 61 12.53 3.83 10.28
C GLU A 61 12.92 3.81 11.77
N VAL A 62 12.87 2.63 12.40
CA VAL A 62 13.31 2.50 13.80
C VAL A 62 14.80 2.81 13.99
N LEU A 63 15.65 2.44 13.02
CA LEU A 63 17.07 2.79 13.03
C LEU A 63 17.29 4.30 12.93
N TYR A 64 16.47 5.01 12.13
CA TYR A 64 16.55 6.46 12.01
C TYR A 64 16.16 7.19 13.32
N GLY A 65 15.40 6.55 14.20
CA GLY A 65 15.16 7.05 15.55
C GLY A 65 16.41 7.22 16.43
N LEU A 66 17.57 6.68 16.00
CA LEU A 66 18.87 6.94 16.63
C LEU A 66 19.56 8.21 16.14
N LEU A 67 19.06 8.80 15.05
CA LEU A 67 19.63 10.03 14.48
C LEU A 67 19.16 11.26 15.26
N PRO A 68 19.94 12.38 15.18
CA PRO A 68 19.48 13.65 15.70
C PRO A 68 18.21 14.11 15.00
N GLU A 69 17.23 14.54 15.78
CA GLU A 69 15.99 15.13 15.30
C GLU A 69 16.04 16.65 15.44
N ALA A 70 15.84 17.36 14.34
CA ALA A 70 15.77 18.81 14.32
C ALA A 70 14.33 19.26 14.04
N ASN A 71 13.73 19.99 14.98
CA ASN A 71 12.37 20.51 14.87
C ASN A 71 12.39 22.03 14.82
N LEU A 72 11.75 22.62 13.80
CA LEU A 72 11.46 24.03 13.69
C LEU A 72 9.99 24.26 14.04
N VAL A 73 9.73 25.07 15.07
CA VAL A 73 8.38 25.37 15.52
C VAL A 73 8.16 26.88 15.40
N GLY A 74 7.03 27.26 14.81
CA GLY A 74 6.58 28.64 14.75
C GLY A 74 5.13 28.74 15.18
N SER A 75 4.79 29.72 16.02
CA SER A 75 3.41 30.00 16.37
C SER A 75 3.10 31.49 16.30
N TYR A 76 1.89 31.81 15.85
CA TYR A 76 1.32 33.15 15.88
C TYR A 76 0.01 33.09 16.65
N THR A 77 -0.09 33.93 17.68
CA THR A 77 -1.31 34.04 18.50
C THR A 77 -1.85 35.45 18.43
N HIS A 78 -3.05 35.63 17.98
CA HIS A 78 -3.78 36.88 18.02
C HIS A 78 -4.81 36.87 19.17
N THR A 79 -4.66 37.81 20.11
CA THR A 79 -5.58 37.93 21.25
C THR A 79 -6.72 38.87 20.90
N ILE A 80 -7.91 38.35 20.68
CA ILE A 80 -9.11 39.15 20.35
C ILE A 80 -9.59 39.94 21.54
N LYS A 81 -9.52 39.38 22.75
CA LYS A 81 -9.91 40.03 23.99
C LYS A 81 -8.82 39.88 25.04
N LYS A 82 -8.21 40.99 25.44
CA LYS A 82 -7.17 41.01 26.47
C LYS A 82 -7.79 40.68 27.84
N GLN A 83 -6.98 40.07 28.69
CA GLN A 83 -7.36 39.86 30.09
C GLN A 83 -7.44 41.21 30.82
N THR A 84 -8.50 41.41 31.60
CA THR A 84 -8.70 42.58 32.40
C THR A 84 -8.60 42.21 33.88
N PHE A 85 -7.79 42.96 34.60
CA PHE A 85 -7.69 42.83 36.05
C PHE A 85 -8.24 44.11 36.71
N ALA A 86 -9.17 43.94 37.65
CA ALA A 86 -9.67 45.01 38.49
C ALA A 86 -8.78 45.08 39.75
N MET A 87 -8.12 46.22 39.97
CA MET A 87 -7.30 46.48 41.14
C MET A 87 -7.64 47.88 41.66
N MET A 88 -8.18 47.95 42.87
CA MET A 88 -8.56 49.21 43.56
C MET A 88 -9.33 50.19 42.68
N ASP A 89 -10.49 49.80 42.13
CA ASP A 89 -11.35 50.60 41.30
C ASP A 89 -10.83 51.00 39.90
N THR A 90 -9.69 50.44 39.50
CA THR A 90 -9.12 50.66 38.17
C THR A 90 -9.07 49.34 37.38
N ILE A 91 -9.63 49.34 36.15
CA ILE A 91 -9.57 48.21 35.24
C ILE A 91 -8.32 48.34 34.36
N MET A 92 -7.36 47.43 34.54
CA MET A 92 -6.17 47.35 33.69
C MET A 92 -6.28 46.20 32.71
N GLN A 93 -5.97 46.47 31.44
CA GLN A 93 -5.83 45.41 30.42
C GLN A 93 -4.36 44.99 30.34
N VAL A 94 -4.11 43.69 30.52
CA VAL A 94 -2.78 43.10 30.50
C VAL A 94 -2.67 42.12 29.34
N GLY A 95 -1.54 42.15 28.65
CA GLY A 95 -1.22 41.21 27.57
C GLY A 95 -0.99 41.91 26.22
N THR A 96 -0.37 41.18 25.32
CA THR A 96 -0.09 41.60 23.93
C THR A 96 -1.23 41.19 23.01
N THR A 97 -1.52 42.03 22.01
CA THR A 97 -2.55 41.70 21.00
C THR A 97 -2.04 40.62 20.03
N ASN A 98 -0.76 40.73 19.65
CA ASN A 98 -0.13 39.80 18.76
C ASN A 98 1.10 39.21 19.44
N ASN A 99 1.23 37.91 19.40
CA ASN A 99 2.41 37.22 19.89
C ASN A 99 2.93 36.27 18.79
N VAL A 100 4.19 36.45 18.42
CA VAL A 100 4.91 35.60 17.49
C VAL A 100 6.00 34.91 18.26
N SER A 101 6.05 33.60 18.21
CA SER A 101 7.11 32.79 18.77
C SER A 101 7.66 31.82 17.76
N GLY A 102 8.95 31.62 17.77
CA GLY A 102 9.66 30.68 16.94
C GLY A 102 10.81 30.03 17.70
N GLY A 103 11.06 28.77 17.44
CA GLY A 103 12.15 28.04 18.07
C GLY A 103 12.70 26.92 17.20
N LEU A 104 13.98 26.66 17.33
CA LEU A 104 14.65 25.49 16.79
C LEU A 104 15.04 24.59 17.96
N SER A 105 14.63 23.33 17.90
CA SER A 105 15.05 22.32 18.86
C SER A 105 15.81 21.20 18.16
N LEU A 106 16.92 20.78 18.76
CA LEU A 106 17.71 19.64 18.35
C LEU A 106 17.72 18.63 19.49
N SER A 107 17.25 17.40 19.22
CA SER A 107 17.24 16.30 20.19
C SER A 107 17.99 15.10 19.65
N LEU A 108 18.76 14.46 20.54
CA LEU A 108 19.51 13.23 20.25
C LEU A 108 19.29 12.24 21.39
N PRO A 109 18.79 11.03 21.11
CA PRO A 109 18.65 9.98 22.13
C PRO A 109 20.03 9.39 22.46
N VAL A 110 20.64 9.83 23.58
CA VAL A 110 21.95 9.33 24.02
C VAL A 110 21.86 7.92 24.59
N PHE A 111 20.76 7.62 25.30
CA PHE A 111 20.50 6.29 25.87
C PHE A 111 19.02 5.93 25.71
N ALA A 112 18.72 4.99 24.83
CA ALA A 112 17.35 4.60 24.50
C ALA A 112 17.19 3.06 24.46
N PRO A 113 17.14 2.36 25.63
CA PRO A 113 17.05 0.90 25.67
C PRO A 113 15.81 0.35 24.96
N ALA A 114 14.68 1.07 25.01
CA ALA A 114 13.45 0.72 24.32
C ALA A 114 13.67 0.70 22.80
N LEU A 115 14.41 1.67 22.25
CA LEU A 115 14.71 1.75 20.83
C LEU A 115 15.61 0.60 20.37
N TYR A 116 16.61 0.23 21.16
CA TYR A 116 17.46 -0.95 20.86
C TYR A 116 16.65 -2.26 20.85
N LYS A 117 15.66 -2.39 21.74
CA LYS A 117 14.75 -3.55 21.74
C LYS A 117 13.83 -3.53 20.53
N SER A 118 13.31 -2.36 20.14
CA SER A 118 12.48 -2.20 18.95
C SER A 118 13.24 -2.56 17.67
N ILE A 119 14.51 -2.17 17.54
CA ILE A 119 15.38 -2.57 16.42
C ILE A 119 15.52 -4.09 16.34
N LYS A 120 15.70 -4.76 17.47
CA LYS A 120 15.80 -6.23 17.50
C LYS A 120 14.46 -6.88 17.12
N LEU A 121 13.34 -6.31 17.55
CA LEU A 121 12.00 -6.78 17.23
C LEU A 121 11.72 -6.65 15.72
N THR A 122 11.89 -5.46 15.16
CA THR A 122 11.65 -5.22 13.72
C THR A 122 12.57 -6.04 12.83
N LYS A 123 13.80 -6.34 13.27
CA LYS A 123 14.69 -7.28 12.59
C LYS A 123 14.12 -8.71 12.54
N THR A 124 13.44 -9.12 13.61
CA THR A 124 12.76 -10.42 13.68
C THR A 124 11.50 -10.43 12.81
N ASP A 125 10.78 -9.30 12.73
CA ASP A 125 9.61 -9.14 11.85
C ASP A 125 9.99 -9.28 10.37
N VAL A 126 11.15 -8.77 9.96
CA VAL A 126 11.67 -8.99 8.60
C VAL A 126 11.88 -10.49 8.33
N LYS A 127 12.48 -11.23 9.27
CA LYS A 127 12.67 -12.68 9.12
C LYS A 127 11.33 -13.40 9.03
N LEU A 128 10.36 -13.03 9.86
CA LEU A 128 9.00 -13.57 9.83
C LEU A 128 8.33 -13.33 8.47
N ALA A 129 8.46 -12.12 7.90
CA ALA A 129 7.91 -11.81 6.59
C ALA A 129 8.53 -12.67 5.47
N VAL A 130 9.84 -12.94 5.54
CA VAL A 130 10.53 -13.82 4.59
C VAL A 130 9.99 -15.24 4.67
N GLU A 131 9.80 -15.80 5.87
CA GLU A 131 9.26 -17.16 6.02
C GLU A 131 7.78 -17.24 5.62
N LYS A 132 6.99 -16.21 5.88
CA LYS A 132 5.60 -16.11 5.38
C LYS A 132 5.54 -16.09 3.87
N ALA A 133 6.40 -15.31 3.20
CA ALA A 133 6.46 -15.29 1.74
C ALA A 133 6.88 -16.65 1.16
N ARG A 134 7.79 -17.37 1.85
CA ARG A 134 8.15 -18.73 1.48
C ARG A 134 6.97 -19.70 1.62
N ALA A 135 6.21 -19.62 2.71
CA ALA A 135 5.01 -20.42 2.90
C ALA A 135 3.97 -20.13 1.80
N SER A 136 3.71 -18.86 1.48
CA SER A 136 2.79 -18.49 0.39
C SER A 136 3.21 -19.07 -0.96
N ARG A 137 4.51 -19.13 -1.27
CA ARG A 137 4.99 -19.79 -2.50
C ARG A 137 4.74 -21.29 -2.51
N LEU A 138 4.97 -21.98 -1.39
CA LEU A 138 4.68 -23.41 -1.25
C LEU A 138 3.19 -23.70 -1.39
N ASP A 139 2.34 -22.88 -0.74
CA ASP A 139 0.89 -23.02 -0.85
C ASP A 139 0.41 -22.79 -2.30
N MET A 140 0.99 -21.82 -3.00
CA MET A 140 0.69 -21.58 -4.41
C MET A 140 1.04 -22.79 -5.29
N VAL A 141 2.22 -23.37 -5.10
CA VAL A 141 2.63 -24.60 -5.83
C VAL A 141 1.63 -25.73 -5.57
N ASN A 142 1.21 -25.92 -4.32
CA ASN A 142 0.22 -26.94 -3.96
C ASN A 142 -1.14 -26.69 -4.61
N GLN A 143 -1.62 -25.44 -4.60
CA GLN A 143 -2.90 -25.07 -5.20
C GLN A 143 -2.89 -25.28 -6.72
N VAL A 144 -1.85 -24.81 -7.41
CA VAL A 144 -1.70 -24.97 -8.86
C VAL A 144 -1.61 -26.45 -9.23
N THR A 145 -0.84 -27.23 -8.47
CA THR A 145 -0.70 -28.68 -8.71
C THR A 145 -2.05 -29.40 -8.57
N LYS A 146 -2.80 -29.10 -7.50
CA LYS A 146 -4.14 -29.68 -7.31
C LYS A 146 -5.11 -29.28 -8.44
N ALA A 147 -5.15 -28.00 -8.80
CA ALA A 147 -6.01 -27.51 -9.87
C ALA A 147 -5.67 -28.14 -11.22
N PHE A 148 -4.38 -28.33 -11.52
CA PHE A 148 -3.91 -28.98 -12.74
C PHE A 148 -4.38 -30.42 -12.85
N TYR A 149 -4.25 -31.21 -11.78
CA TYR A 149 -4.72 -32.61 -11.78
C TYR A 149 -6.26 -32.74 -11.76
N GLN A 150 -6.96 -31.78 -11.11
CA GLN A 150 -8.42 -31.70 -11.18
C GLN A 150 -8.91 -31.44 -12.61
N LEU A 151 -8.21 -30.56 -13.34
CA LEU A 151 -8.52 -30.30 -14.74
C LEU A 151 -8.31 -31.53 -15.63
N LEU A 152 -7.20 -32.25 -15.43
CA LEU A 152 -6.94 -33.50 -16.16
C LEU A 152 -8.03 -34.53 -15.91
N LEU A 153 -8.44 -34.73 -14.65
CA LEU A 153 -9.53 -35.66 -14.28
C LEU A 153 -10.88 -35.25 -14.87
N ALA A 154 -11.10 -33.98 -15.15
CA ALA A 154 -12.35 -33.53 -15.76
C ALA A 154 -12.35 -33.62 -17.29
N GLN A 155 -11.21 -33.92 -17.91
CA GLN A 155 -11.05 -34.13 -19.35
C GLN A 155 -11.16 -35.60 -19.76
N ASP A 156 -11.00 -36.54 -18.82
CA ASP A 156 -11.20 -37.97 -18.98
C ASP A 156 -12.68 -38.33 -18.77
#